data_9de870960bc6245578b85328393770ea
#
_entry.id   9de870960bc6245578b85328393770ea
#
_cell.length_a   1.000
_cell.length_b   1.000
_cell.length_c   1.000
_cell.angle_alpha   90.00
_cell.angle_beta   90.00
_cell.angle_gamma   90.00
#
_symmetry.space_group_name_H-M   'P 1'
#
loop_
_entity.id
_entity.type
_entity.pdbx_description
1 polymer ?
#
loop_
_entity_poly.entity_id
_entity_poly.type
_entity_poly.pdbx_seq_one_letter_code
_entity_poly.pdbx_strand_id
1 'polypeptide(L)'
;MNANSDDGRVAESTARSSSRRSAEAAATRGAKTARSVRRYMIAPTDARASAAAVAERLRDQGIAEIVRTIEARSIGMPPVIVVRTTTETAATLRRTGLPNVGALLVERDHALQAATMAARLGRRSPLTTATPLGTGFSTTIQVQGENEQPVERAIVQVIGRQWTAEGITGRDGKVSLTLFGELPGRAVTLLVKPRTSYWGLCREHFEPQTDGNVVTLRPLAPMQELPWGGQLMRFDQLPTDCRGTGARIALIDTGVATSQRQLAGIKQGLDATAGEERAWSQDSAGHGTPCAGILVAATDKEAGVRGYAPGAELHVCKLGLDAYCSDLVSALDYCIEKDVDIACIGYGCARGSAIVEQRLASAKRQGVAAIAAAGSDSGVVQYPACSPQVLAIGAIGRSGTFPDDSLESLESNPQSDLRLAPGSGLFVPEFSCTGPEIDLCAPGVAVISCQSPDGYAACSGTSLAAPHVAALAALVLAHRSEFQTRFAQRDARRVERLFQLLKETAQPLGDPLRTGAGLPDAARALGIQTSVFASLPLAPHPASRLSEMRRAIGLAGLGDLELLTEPPRGAAVIGQALPQFGPSSNGSAGGPGSRIGTDIRLLRGALARAGLVAGV
;
A
#
# COMPACT_ATOMS: atom_id res chain seq x y z
N MET A 1 35.98 69.24 -31.29
CA MET A 1 35.84 69.61 -29.88
C MET A 1 34.48 69.07 -29.41
N ASN A 2 34.49 68.28 -28.35
CA ASN A 2 33.38 67.77 -27.61
C ASN A 2 32.60 66.59 -28.23
N ALA A 3 33.11 65.42 -27.96
CA ALA A 3 32.34 64.17 -27.77
C ALA A 3 32.61 63.66 -26.33
N ASN A 4 31.62 63.09 -25.67
CA ASN A 4 31.56 62.39 -24.41
C ASN A 4 30.71 63.02 -23.32
N SER A 5 29.50 62.54 -23.17
CA SER A 5 28.83 62.38 -21.89
C SER A 5 27.39 61.84 -22.05
N ASP A 6 27.21 60.56 -22.58
CA ASP A 6 25.85 59.99 -22.60
C ASP A 6 25.77 58.50 -22.26
N ASP A 7 26.90 57.84 -22.03
CA ASP A 7 26.91 56.38 -21.73
C ASP A 7 26.70 56.00 -20.25
N GLY A 8 26.75 56.92 -19.30
CA GLY A 8 26.60 56.66 -17.87
C GLY A 8 25.15 56.56 -17.35
N ARG A 9 24.18 57.14 -18.06
CA ARG A 9 22.77 57.18 -17.59
C ARG A 9 21.91 56.00 -18.00
N VAL A 10 22.30 55.28 -19.05
CA VAL A 10 21.53 54.11 -19.52
C VAL A 10 21.84 52.85 -18.66
N ALA A 11 23.05 52.71 -18.16
CA ALA A 11 23.45 51.59 -17.32
C ALA A 11 22.83 51.60 -15.90
N GLU A 12 22.65 52.79 -15.30
CA GLU A 12 22.01 52.95 -13.99
C GLU A 12 20.48 52.74 -14.04
N SER A 13 19.84 53.08 -15.14
CA SER A 13 18.40 52.90 -15.34
C SER A 13 18.03 51.41 -15.50
N THR A 14 18.83 50.62 -16.21
CA THR A 14 18.61 49.18 -16.41
C THR A 14 18.89 48.37 -15.14
N ALA A 15 19.90 48.75 -14.33
CA ALA A 15 20.20 48.07 -13.06
C ALA A 15 19.12 48.34 -12.00
N ARG A 16 18.55 49.54 -11.94
CA ARG A 16 17.43 49.87 -11.03
C ARG A 16 16.11 49.22 -11.44
N SER A 17 15.86 49.00 -12.73
CA SER A 17 14.65 48.33 -13.22
C SER A 17 14.71 46.81 -12.99
N SER A 18 15.89 46.16 -13.10
CA SER A 18 16.07 44.73 -12.84
C SER A 18 15.98 44.42 -11.34
N SER A 19 16.53 45.26 -10.46
CA SER A 19 16.42 45.08 -9.02
C SER A 19 14.99 45.27 -8.48
N ARG A 20 14.24 46.26 -9.06
CA ARG A 20 12.80 46.43 -8.73
C ARG A 20 11.96 45.26 -9.19
N ARG A 21 12.15 44.72 -10.40
CA ARG A 21 11.44 43.54 -10.90
C ARG A 21 11.77 42.29 -10.08
N SER A 22 13.00 42.09 -9.64
CA SER A 22 13.40 40.99 -8.76
C SER A 22 12.81 41.13 -7.36
N ALA A 23 12.73 42.35 -6.81
CA ALA A 23 12.09 42.59 -5.51
C ALA A 23 10.56 42.44 -5.57
N GLU A 24 9.90 42.91 -6.64
CA GLU A 24 8.46 42.68 -6.86
C GLU A 24 8.13 41.22 -7.13
N ALA A 25 8.97 40.48 -7.86
CA ALA A 25 8.80 39.04 -8.05
C ALA A 25 9.02 38.24 -6.76
N ALA A 26 9.95 38.65 -5.90
CA ALA A 26 10.17 38.08 -4.58
C ALA A 26 9.02 38.40 -3.61
N ALA A 27 8.53 39.65 -3.64
CA ALA A 27 7.38 40.08 -2.84
C ALA A 27 6.08 39.38 -3.28
N THR A 28 5.86 39.18 -4.60
CA THR A 28 4.70 38.43 -5.12
C THR A 28 4.80 36.91 -4.85
N ARG A 29 5.99 36.33 -4.85
CA ARG A 29 6.19 34.92 -4.42
C ARG A 29 5.99 34.77 -2.90
N GLY A 30 6.50 35.68 -2.08
CA GLY A 30 6.28 35.71 -0.64
C GLY A 30 4.81 35.93 -0.29
N ALA A 31 4.10 36.83 -0.98
CA ALA A 31 2.68 37.07 -0.76
C ALA A 31 1.78 35.90 -1.21
N LYS A 32 2.14 35.15 -2.27
CA LYS A 32 1.41 33.96 -2.69
C LYS A 32 1.58 32.79 -1.71
N THR A 33 2.75 32.61 -1.10
CA THR A 33 2.98 31.55 -0.10
C THR A 33 2.33 31.87 1.26
N ALA A 34 2.26 33.13 1.66
CA ALA A 34 1.60 33.55 2.90
C ALA A 34 0.07 33.43 2.87
N ARG A 35 -0.56 33.44 1.70
CA ARG A 35 -2.02 33.39 1.54
C ARG A 35 -2.61 32.01 1.25
N SER A 36 -1.81 30.95 1.13
CA SER A 36 -2.36 29.63 0.86
C SER A 36 -3.02 29.04 2.11
N VAL A 37 -4.34 28.99 2.09
CA VAL A 37 -5.14 28.34 3.13
C VAL A 37 -4.88 26.83 3.10
N ARG A 38 -4.61 26.23 4.26
CA ARG A 38 -4.31 24.81 4.44
C ARG A 38 -5.06 24.25 5.63
N ARG A 39 -5.17 22.92 5.69
CA ARG A 39 -5.79 22.20 6.78
C ARG A 39 -4.76 21.96 7.90
N TYR A 40 -5.11 22.28 9.14
CA TYR A 40 -4.27 22.13 10.33
C TYR A 40 -5.02 21.43 11.45
N MET A 41 -4.30 20.62 12.21
CA MET A 41 -4.73 20.12 13.51
C MET A 41 -4.19 21.02 14.62
N ILE A 42 -5.02 21.34 15.58
CA ILE A 42 -4.69 22.16 16.75
C ILE A 42 -5.11 21.39 17.99
N ALA A 43 -4.17 21.11 18.87
CA ALA A 43 -4.42 20.50 20.16
C ALA A 43 -3.86 21.37 21.28
N PRO A 44 -4.61 21.68 22.35
CA PRO A 44 -4.03 22.32 23.52
C PRO A 44 -3.04 21.37 24.20
N THR A 45 -2.02 21.91 24.86
CA THR A 45 -1.10 21.09 25.66
C THR A 45 -1.71 20.70 27.01
N ASP A 46 -2.71 21.45 27.47
CA ASP A 46 -3.51 21.09 28.64
C ASP A 46 -4.69 20.18 28.23
N ALA A 47 -4.66 18.95 28.69
CA ALA A 47 -5.69 17.96 28.43
C ALA A 47 -7.05 18.30 29.09
N ARG A 48 -7.11 19.28 29.96
CA ARG A 48 -8.36 19.72 30.64
C ARG A 48 -9.18 20.70 29.79
N ALA A 49 -8.58 21.29 28.77
CA ALA A 49 -9.27 22.22 27.88
C ALA A 49 -10.39 21.49 27.13
N SER A 50 -11.61 22.03 27.15
CA SER A 50 -12.70 21.49 26.36
C SER A 50 -12.56 21.88 24.88
N ALA A 51 -12.98 21.01 24.00
CA ALA A 51 -12.93 21.29 22.55
C ALA A 51 -13.77 22.52 22.18
N ALA A 52 -14.93 22.71 22.82
CA ALA A 52 -15.80 23.86 22.62
C ALA A 52 -15.11 25.17 22.98
N ALA A 53 -14.44 25.24 24.15
CA ALA A 53 -13.70 26.42 24.59
C ALA A 53 -12.53 26.74 23.66
N VAL A 54 -11.77 25.72 23.20
CA VAL A 54 -10.68 25.92 22.24
C VAL A 54 -11.23 26.44 20.90
N ALA A 55 -12.33 25.86 20.42
CA ALA A 55 -12.95 26.26 19.14
C ALA A 55 -13.48 27.71 19.20
N GLU A 56 -14.08 28.12 20.32
CA GLU A 56 -14.55 29.50 20.57
C GLU A 56 -13.37 30.49 20.52
N ARG A 57 -12.27 30.19 21.23
CA ARG A 57 -11.09 31.04 21.26
C ARG A 57 -10.40 31.13 19.89
N LEU A 58 -10.42 30.06 19.10
CA LEU A 58 -9.92 30.10 17.73
C LEU A 58 -10.74 31.04 16.83
N ARG A 59 -12.07 31.08 17.02
CA ARG A 59 -12.94 32.04 16.29
C ARG A 59 -12.64 33.48 16.72
N ASP A 60 -12.43 33.75 18.02
CA ASP A 60 -12.05 35.05 18.54
C ASP A 60 -10.71 35.55 17.94
N GLN A 61 -9.82 34.65 17.56
CA GLN A 61 -8.57 34.95 16.88
C GLN A 61 -8.71 35.05 15.33
N GLY A 62 -9.93 35.13 14.83
CA GLY A 62 -10.22 35.30 13.39
C GLY A 62 -10.13 34.01 12.56
N ILE A 63 -10.09 32.84 13.17
CA ILE A 63 -10.21 31.58 12.44
C ILE A 63 -11.68 31.27 12.21
N ALA A 64 -12.14 31.60 10.99
CA ALA A 64 -13.55 31.46 10.63
C ALA A 64 -13.96 30.03 10.30
N GLU A 65 -13.05 29.21 9.75
CA GLU A 65 -13.37 27.87 9.27
C GLU A 65 -12.82 26.77 10.19
N ILE A 66 -13.68 26.27 11.07
CA ILE A 66 -13.46 25.05 11.84
C ILE A 66 -14.06 23.90 11.03
N VAL A 67 -13.22 23.00 10.53
CA VAL A 67 -13.63 21.85 9.72
C VAL A 67 -14.30 20.81 10.60
N ARG A 68 -13.67 20.52 11.76
CA ARG A 68 -14.14 19.47 12.67
C ARG A 68 -13.56 19.66 14.07
N THR A 69 -14.30 19.21 15.05
CA THR A 69 -13.87 19.11 16.44
C THR A 69 -13.85 17.63 16.84
N ILE A 70 -12.73 17.17 17.38
CA ILE A 70 -12.53 15.80 17.87
C ILE A 70 -12.39 15.91 19.37
N GLU A 71 -13.43 15.48 20.09
CA GLU A 71 -13.40 15.39 21.55
C GLU A 71 -12.42 14.30 21.99
N ALA A 72 -11.71 14.55 23.08
CA ALA A 72 -10.87 13.53 23.68
C ALA A 72 -11.74 12.43 24.31
N ARG A 73 -11.60 11.21 23.81
CA ARG A 73 -12.32 10.04 24.35
C ARG A 73 -11.51 9.32 25.43
N SER A 74 -10.24 9.68 25.60
CA SER A 74 -9.33 9.07 26.57
C SER A 74 -8.95 10.06 27.66
N ILE A 75 -8.91 9.60 28.91
CA ILE A 75 -8.48 10.40 30.06
C ILE A 75 -7.03 10.90 29.84
N GLY A 76 -6.81 12.18 30.00
CA GLY A 76 -5.49 12.80 29.89
C GLY A 76 -5.04 13.12 28.47
N MET A 77 -5.93 12.98 27.49
CA MET A 77 -5.66 13.41 26.11
C MET A 77 -6.39 14.71 25.78
N PRO A 78 -5.74 15.67 25.10
CA PRO A 78 -6.39 16.90 24.69
C PRO A 78 -7.34 16.67 23.51
N PRO A 79 -8.39 17.51 23.33
CA PRO A 79 -9.19 17.53 22.12
C PRO A 79 -8.35 18.00 20.92
N VAL A 80 -8.82 17.72 19.72
CA VAL A 80 -8.18 18.17 18.47
C VAL A 80 -9.18 18.96 17.66
N ILE A 81 -8.81 20.18 17.29
CA ILE A 81 -9.61 21.06 16.43
C ILE A 81 -8.97 21.09 15.05
N VAL A 82 -9.72 20.71 14.03
CA VAL A 82 -9.28 20.77 12.64
C VAL A 82 -9.79 22.06 12.03
N VAL A 83 -8.87 22.86 11.50
CA VAL A 83 -9.20 24.17 10.91
C VAL A 83 -8.60 24.34 9.52
N ARG A 84 -9.19 25.24 8.74
CA ARG A 84 -8.54 25.79 7.54
C ARG A 84 -8.06 27.21 7.83
N THR A 85 -6.77 27.42 7.70
CA THR A 85 -6.15 28.72 7.95
C THR A 85 -4.88 28.90 7.12
N THR A 86 -4.30 30.10 7.19
CA THR A 86 -3.03 30.39 6.50
C THR A 86 -1.84 29.81 7.27
N THR A 87 -0.74 29.60 6.57
CA THR A 87 0.52 29.16 7.20
C THR A 87 1.02 30.15 8.23
N GLU A 88 0.80 31.45 8.00
CA GLU A 88 1.19 32.53 8.90
C GLU A 88 0.37 32.48 10.23
N THR A 89 -0.95 32.38 10.12
CA THR A 89 -1.83 32.23 11.30
C THR A 89 -1.48 30.99 12.11
N ALA A 90 -1.27 29.84 11.45
CA ALA A 90 -0.86 28.61 12.12
C ALA A 90 0.49 28.75 12.85
N ALA A 91 1.46 29.43 12.23
CA ALA A 91 2.75 29.73 12.86
C ALA A 91 2.62 30.69 14.05
N THR A 92 1.73 31.65 13.98
CA THR A 92 1.44 32.57 15.08
C THR A 92 0.82 31.80 16.26
N LEU A 93 -0.22 31.02 16.03
CA LEU A 93 -0.85 30.20 17.08
C LEU A 93 0.14 29.24 17.75
N ARG A 94 1.06 28.65 17.00
CA ARG A 94 2.11 27.79 17.55
C ARG A 94 3.04 28.54 18.50
N ARG A 95 3.34 29.82 18.24
CA ARG A 95 4.23 30.64 19.07
C ARG A 95 3.55 31.22 20.27
N THR A 96 2.33 31.72 20.09
CA THR A 96 1.64 32.51 21.14
C THR A 96 0.67 31.70 21.97
N GLY A 97 0.23 30.54 21.47
CA GLY A 97 -0.89 29.82 22.09
C GLY A 97 -2.22 30.56 21.94
N LEU A 98 -3.16 30.25 22.83
CA LEU A 98 -4.46 30.91 22.93
C LEU A 98 -4.66 31.47 24.33
N PRO A 99 -5.26 32.69 24.48
CA PRO A 99 -5.63 33.23 25.77
C PRO A 99 -6.53 32.24 26.53
N ASN A 100 -6.25 32.05 27.83
CA ASN A 100 -6.97 31.13 28.73
C ASN A 100 -6.98 29.63 28.35
N VAL A 101 -6.25 29.23 27.31
CA VAL A 101 -6.03 27.83 26.88
C VAL A 101 -4.56 27.46 27.06
N GLY A 102 -3.65 28.41 26.83
CA GLY A 102 -2.20 28.19 26.93
C GLY A 102 -1.56 27.77 25.63
N ALA A 103 -0.47 26.99 25.73
CA ALA A 103 0.31 26.53 24.60
C ALA A 103 -0.48 25.54 23.73
N LEU A 104 -0.20 25.57 22.43
CA LEU A 104 -0.84 24.73 21.44
C LEU A 104 0.18 23.91 20.66
N LEU A 105 -0.14 22.66 20.41
CA LEU A 105 0.44 21.86 19.36
C LEU A 105 -0.33 22.15 18.07
N VAL A 106 0.32 22.77 17.10
CA VAL A 106 -0.28 23.15 15.80
C VAL A 106 0.52 22.50 14.69
N GLU A 107 -0.07 21.63 13.94
CA GLU A 107 0.58 20.96 12.83
C GLU A 107 -0.33 20.83 11.61
N ARG A 108 0.27 20.60 10.46
CA ARG A 108 -0.48 20.39 9.23
C ARG A 108 -1.22 19.05 9.30
N ASP A 109 -2.50 19.07 8.93
CA ASP A 109 -3.28 17.86 8.76
C ASP A 109 -2.91 17.22 7.40
N HIS A 110 -2.05 16.21 7.43
CA HIS A 110 -1.55 15.54 6.24
C HIS A 110 -2.56 14.53 5.71
N ALA A 111 -2.68 14.47 4.39
CA ALA A 111 -3.47 13.42 3.74
C ALA A 111 -2.79 12.05 3.92
N LEU A 112 -3.59 11.06 4.21
CA LEU A 112 -3.22 9.65 4.28
C LEU A 112 -3.55 8.98 2.94
N GLN A 113 -2.81 7.92 2.61
CA GLN A 113 -3.02 7.11 1.43
C GLN A 113 -3.15 5.65 1.84
N ALA A 114 -4.11 4.93 1.25
CA ALA A 114 -4.18 3.49 1.43
C ALA A 114 -2.91 2.83 0.89
N ALA A 115 -2.32 1.95 1.67
CA ALA A 115 -1.06 1.27 1.36
C ALA A 115 -1.27 0.10 0.38
N THR A 116 -1.87 0.39 -0.77
CA THR A 116 -2.20 -0.58 -1.83
C THR A 116 -1.81 -0.08 -3.20
N MET A 117 -1.54 -1.01 -4.11
CA MET A 117 -1.36 -0.74 -5.54
C MET A 117 -2.66 -0.26 -6.21
N ALA A 118 -3.83 -0.74 -5.76
CA ALA A 118 -5.11 -0.38 -6.35
C ALA A 118 -5.45 1.11 -6.22
N ALA A 119 -5.00 1.79 -5.16
CA ALA A 119 -5.18 3.23 -5.00
C ALA A 119 -4.49 4.08 -6.09
N ARG A 120 -3.54 3.48 -6.81
CA ARG A 120 -2.82 4.13 -7.91
C ARG A 120 -3.53 4.01 -9.26
N LEU A 121 -4.29 2.93 -9.49
CA LEU A 121 -5.08 2.73 -10.71
C LEU A 121 -6.24 3.72 -10.85
N GLY A 122 -6.81 4.19 -9.73
CA GLY A 122 -7.91 5.16 -9.71
C GLY A 122 -7.50 6.63 -9.79
N ARG A 123 -6.21 6.96 -9.68
CA ARG A 123 -5.73 8.33 -9.89
C ARG A 123 -5.52 8.55 -11.38
N ARG A 124 -6.30 9.46 -11.96
CA ARG A 124 -6.08 9.93 -13.33
C ARG A 124 -4.59 10.25 -13.50
N SER A 125 -3.94 9.58 -14.44
CA SER A 125 -2.57 9.91 -14.83
C SER A 125 -2.50 11.41 -15.13
N PRO A 126 -1.47 12.14 -14.68
CA PRO A 126 -1.28 13.54 -15.07
C PRO A 126 -1.27 13.74 -16.61
N LEU A 127 -0.98 12.66 -17.35
CA LEU A 127 -1.02 12.65 -18.81
C LEU A 127 -2.45 12.69 -19.38
N THR A 128 -3.50 12.36 -18.59
CA THR A 128 -4.91 12.42 -19.06
C THR A 128 -5.47 13.83 -19.10
N THR A 129 -4.77 14.84 -18.59
CA THR A 129 -5.17 16.26 -18.66
C THR A 129 -4.62 16.98 -19.90
N ALA A 130 -3.65 16.40 -20.61
CA ALA A 130 -3.16 16.94 -21.88
C ALA A 130 -4.07 16.44 -23.01
N THR A 131 -4.48 17.32 -23.89
CA THR A 131 -5.20 16.94 -25.11
C THR A 131 -4.25 16.18 -26.02
N PRO A 132 -4.56 14.93 -26.44
CA PRO A 132 -3.70 14.19 -27.33
C PRO A 132 -3.53 14.93 -28.66
N LEU A 133 -2.30 15.11 -29.10
CA LEU A 133 -1.98 15.67 -30.40
C LEU A 133 -1.80 14.49 -31.37
N GLY A 134 -2.62 14.43 -32.43
CA GLY A 134 -2.49 13.44 -33.49
C GLY A 134 -3.78 12.70 -33.80
N THR A 135 -3.72 11.90 -34.87
CA THR A 135 -4.79 10.97 -35.25
C THR A 135 -4.77 9.74 -34.36
N GLY A 136 -5.91 9.18 -34.11
CA GLY A 136 -6.07 7.90 -33.40
C GLY A 136 -7.18 7.09 -34.06
N PHE A 137 -7.35 5.85 -33.63
CA PHE A 137 -8.47 5.02 -34.04
C PHE A 137 -9.26 4.55 -32.83
N SER A 138 -10.55 4.32 -33.04
CA SER A 138 -11.40 3.74 -32.01
C SER A 138 -11.35 2.22 -32.12
N THR A 139 -11.30 1.57 -30.97
CA THR A 139 -11.27 0.11 -30.85
C THR A 139 -12.31 -0.31 -29.82
N THR A 140 -12.97 -1.44 -30.07
CA THR A 140 -13.87 -2.06 -29.08
C THR A 140 -13.22 -3.34 -28.57
N ILE A 141 -13.14 -3.47 -27.26
CA ILE A 141 -12.58 -4.63 -26.57
C ILE A 141 -13.71 -5.28 -25.75
N GLN A 142 -13.93 -6.57 -25.98
CA GLN A 142 -14.85 -7.40 -25.21
C GLN A 142 -14.06 -8.22 -24.21
N VAL A 143 -14.37 -8.05 -22.92
CA VAL A 143 -13.80 -8.84 -21.83
C VAL A 143 -14.82 -9.88 -21.39
N GLN A 144 -14.40 -11.13 -21.36
CA GLN A 144 -15.23 -12.27 -20.97
C GLN A 144 -14.49 -13.26 -20.09
N GLY A 145 -15.22 -14.12 -19.38
CA GLY A 145 -14.67 -15.30 -18.69
C GLY A 145 -14.51 -16.50 -19.63
N GLU A 146 -13.97 -17.61 -19.12
CA GLU A 146 -13.77 -18.85 -19.91
C GLU A 146 -15.06 -19.44 -20.50
N ASN A 147 -16.21 -19.16 -19.88
CA ASN A 147 -17.53 -19.61 -20.37
C ASN A 147 -18.23 -18.54 -21.22
N GLU A 148 -17.45 -17.65 -21.85
CA GLU A 148 -17.94 -16.52 -22.66
C GLU A 148 -18.88 -15.54 -21.91
N GLN A 149 -18.95 -15.64 -20.59
CA GLN A 149 -19.73 -14.71 -19.78
C GLN A 149 -19.08 -13.33 -19.79
N PRO A 150 -19.84 -12.26 -20.11
CA PRO A 150 -19.31 -10.91 -20.14
C PRO A 150 -18.85 -10.49 -18.74
N VAL A 151 -17.68 -9.84 -18.66
CA VAL A 151 -17.14 -9.31 -17.41
C VAL A 151 -17.46 -7.82 -17.33
N GLU A 152 -18.47 -7.48 -16.53
CA GLU A 152 -18.90 -6.11 -16.27
C GLU A 152 -17.92 -5.40 -15.33
N ARG A 153 -17.74 -4.09 -15.54
CA ARG A 153 -16.96 -3.19 -14.67
C ARG A 153 -15.47 -3.57 -14.54
N ALA A 154 -14.91 -4.25 -15.52
CA ALA A 154 -13.50 -4.41 -15.62
C ALA A 154 -12.85 -3.10 -16.10
N ILE A 155 -11.78 -2.67 -15.44
CA ILE A 155 -10.96 -1.56 -15.92
C ILE A 155 -10.07 -2.12 -17.02
N VAL A 156 -10.12 -1.50 -18.19
CA VAL A 156 -9.31 -1.85 -19.35
C VAL A 156 -8.41 -0.67 -19.67
N GLN A 157 -7.09 -0.91 -19.68
CA GLN A 157 -6.09 0.08 -20.07
C GLN A 157 -5.31 -0.45 -21.26
N VAL A 158 -5.13 0.40 -22.25
CA VAL A 158 -4.25 0.15 -23.40
C VAL A 158 -3.11 1.15 -23.35
N ILE A 159 -1.90 0.66 -23.12
CA ILE A 159 -0.69 1.45 -23.04
C ILE A 159 -0.03 1.46 -24.41
N GLY A 160 -0.23 2.54 -25.14
CA GLY A 160 0.43 2.83 -26.40
C GLY A 160 1.80 3.48 -26.20
N ARG A 161 2.44 3.83 -27.31
CA ARG A 161 3.78 4.45 -27.29
C ARG A 161 3.79 5.85 -26.70
N GLN A 162 2.72 6.60 -26.92
CA GLN A 162 2.60 8.00 -26.51
C GLN A 162 1.53 8.22 -25.45
N TRP A 163 0.42 7.49 -25.52
CA TRP A 163 -0.76 7.70 -24.69
C TRP A 163 -1.28 6.39 -24.13
N THR A 164 -1.90 6.48 -22.97
CA THR A 164 -2.66 5.39 -22.37
C THR A 164 -4.13 5.71 -22.49
N ALA A 165 -4.90 4.80 -23.08
CA ALA A 165 -6.36 4.86 -23.10
C ALA A 165 -6.90 3.96 -21.98
N GLU A 166 -7.97 4.42 -21.32
CA GLU A 166 -8.60 3.71 -20.22
C GLU A 166 -10.11 3.78 -20.33
N GLY A 167 -10.77 2.71 -19.95
CA GLY A 167 -12.22 2.65 -19.86
C GLY A 167 -12.70 1.50 -18.98
N ILE A 168 -14.00 1.44 -18.75
CA ILE A 168 -14.65 0.44 -17.92
C ILE A 168 -15.68 -0.31 -18.76
N THR A 169 -15.65 -1.65 -18.69
CA THR A 169 -16.61 -2.49 -19.43
C THR A 169 -18.03 -2.32 -18.93
N GLY A 170 -18.98 -2.29 -19.87
CA GLY A 170 -20.42 -2.33 -19.60
C GLY A 170 -20.91 -3.72 -19.20
N ARG A 171 -22.23 -3.85 -19.04
CA ARG A 171 -22.88 -5.14 -18.71
C ARG A 171 -22.67 -6.22 -19.78
N ASP A 172 -22.44 -5.82 -21.01
CA ASP A 172 -22.11 -6.68 -22.13
C ASP A 172 -20.62 -7.07 -22.21
N GLY A 173 -19.82 -6.66 -21.22
CA GLY A 173 -18.38 -6.88 -21.16
C GLY A 173 -17.59 -6.02 -22.14
N LYS A 174 -18.18 -5.04 -22.84
CA LYS A 174 -17.51 -4.23 -23.86
C LYS A 174 -17.09 -2.88 -23.34
N VAL A 175 -15.97 -2.40 -23.88
CA VAL A 175 -15.49 -1.03 -23.72
C VAL A 175 -14.94 -0.51 -25.05
N SER A 176 -15.29 0.74 -25.39
CA SER A 176 -14.72 1.42 -26.58
C SER A 176 -13.70 2.44 -26.13
N LEU A 177 -12.51 2.37 -26.74
CA LEU A 177 -11.36 3.22 -26.42
C LEU A 177 -10.87 3.91 -27.69
N THR A 178 -10.37 5.14 -27.56
CA THR A 178 -9.66 5.84 -28.64
C THR A 178 -8.15 5.80 -28.35
N LEU A 179 -7.39 5.16 -29.26
CA LEU A 179 -5.96 4.98 -29.16
C LEU A 179 -5.25 6.05 -29.99
N PHE A 180 -4.84 7.14 -29.36
CA PHE A 180 -4.16 8.25 -30.02
C PHE A 180 -2.69 7.90 -30.32
N GLY A 181 -2.24 8.21 -31.52
CA GLY A 181 -0.87 7.92 -31.98
C GLY A 181 -0.59 6.47 -32.32
N GLU A 182 -1.63 5.63 -32.30
CA GLU A 182 -1.53 4.20 -32.64
C GLU A 182 -2.30 3.88 -33.93
N LEU A 183 -1.96 2.73 -34.55
CA LEU A 183 -2.62 2.19 -35.72
C LEU A 183 -3.21 0.80 -35.41
N PRO A 184 -4.31 0.40 -36.09
CA PRO A 184 -4.84 -0.95 -35.96
C PRO A 184 -3.78 -2.01 -36.26
N GLY A 185 -3.77 -3.11 -35.49
CA GLY A 185 -2.81 -4.20 -35.63
C GLY A 185 -1.39 -3.91 -35.15
N ARG A 186 -1.16 -2.73 -34.56
CA ARG A 186 0.14 -2.41 -33.97
C ARG A 186 0.20 -2.85 -32.53
N ALA A 187 1.26 -3.57 -32.16
CA ALA A 187 1.44 -4.09 -30.81
C ALA A 187 1.51 -2.98 -29.75
N VAL A 188 0.69 -3.11 -28.72
CA VAL A 188 0.58 -2.28 -27.52
C VAL A 188 0.51 -3.19 -26.29
N THR A 189 0.52 -2.63 -25.07
CA THR A 189 0.26 -3.41 -23.86
C THR A 189 -1.18 -3.23 -23.39
N LEU A 190 -1.87 -4.34 -23.22
CA LEU A 190 -3.22 -4.40 -22.66
C LEU A 190 -3.17 -4.84 -21.21
N LEU A 191 -3.81 -4.06 -20.34
CA LEU A 191 -4.06 -4.42 -18.94
C LEU A 191 -5.56 -4.50 -18.71
N VAL A 192 -6.02 -5.57 -18.08
CA VAL A 192 -7.42 -5.73 -17.69
C VAL A 192 -7.49 -6.07 -16.20
N LYS A 193 -8.18 -5.23 -15.44
CA LYS A 193 -8.43 -5.44 -14.00
C LYS A 193 -9.91 -5.69 -13.77
N PRO A 194 -10.33 -6.95 -13.59
CA PRO A 194 -11.70 -7.28 -13.21
C PRO A 194 -11.99 -6.79 -11.79
N ARG A 195 -13.25 -6.62 -11.49
CA ARG A 195 -13.67 -6.25 -10.14
C ARG A 195 -13.62 -7.44 -9.18
N THR A 196 -14.12 -8.59 -9.62
CA THR A 196 -14.22 -9.84 -8.83
C THR A 196 -14.11 -11.05 -9.72
N SER A 197 -13.88 -12.20 -9.11
CA SER A 197 -14.04 -13.55 -9.68
C SER A 197 -13.00 -13.98 -10.72
N TYR A 198 -12.17 -13.07 -11.18
CA TYR A 198 -11.17 -13.36 -12.19
C TYR A 198 -9.81 -12.80 -11.79
N TRP A 199 -8.73 -13.43 -12.31
CA TRP A 199 -7.39 -12.85 -12.31
C TRP A 199 -7.34 -11.62 -13.20
N GLY A 200 -6.57 -10.62 -12.82
CA GLY A 200 -6.18 -9.55 -13.71
C GLY A 200 -5.36 -10.07 -14.88
N LEU A 201 -5.32 -9.37 -16.01
CA LEU A 201 -4.55 -9.75 -17.20
C LEU A 201 -3.56 -8.66 -17.57
N CYS A 202 -2.34 -9.06 -17.88
CA CYS A 202 -1.34 -8.26 -18.59
C CYS A 202 -0.96 -8.98 -19.88
N ARG A 203 -1.23 -8.36 -21.02
CA ARG A 203 -0.83 -8.90 -22.32
C ARG A 203 0.07 -7.90 -23.02
N GLU A 204 1.36 -8.19 -23.02
CA GLU A 204 2.32 -7.52 -23.89
C GLU A 204 2.06 -7.96 -25.34
N HIS A 205 2.36 -7.11 -26.30
CA HIS A 205 2.14 -7.39 -27.73
C HIS A 205 0.67 -7.67 -28.12
N PHE A 206 -0.27 -6.99 -27.46
CA PHE A 206 -1.66 -6.99 -27.91
C PHE A 206 -1.78 -6.13 -29.18
N GLU A 207 -2.39 -6.67 -30.23
CA GLU A 207 -2.57 -6.01 -31.53
C GLU A 207 -4.05 -5.60 -31.72
N PRO A 208 -4.48 -4.43 -31.22
CA PRO A 208 -5.87 -4.02 -31.28
C PRO A 208 -6.31 -3.79 -32.73
N GLN A 209 -7.45 -4.37 -33.07
CA GLN A 209 -8.20 -4.09 -34.30
C GLN A 209 -9.31 -3.08 -34.00
N THR A 210 -9.95 -2.53 -35.01
CA THR A 210 -11.10 -1.64 -34.83
C THR A 210 -12.22 -2.35 -34.06
N ASP A 211 -12.50 -3.60 -34.40
CA ASP A 211 -13.50 -4.46 -33.79
C ASP A 211 -12.98 -5.92 -33.65
N GLY A 212 -13.76 -6.75 -32.95
CA GLY A 212 -13.47 -8.18 -32.81
C GLY A 212 -12.39 -8.52 -31.76
N ASN A 213 -11.97 -7.56 -30.97
CA ASN A 213 -11.00 -7.81 -29.90
C ASN A 213 -11.68 -8.51 -28.72
N VAL A 214 -11.40 -9.79 -28.54
CA VAL A 214 -11.91 -10.58 -27.42
C VAL A 214 -10.77 -10.92 -26.46
N VAL A 215 -11.03 -10.69 -25.18
CA VAL A 215 -10.09 -10.95 -24.09
C VAL A 215 -10.77 -11.85 -23.08
N THR A 216 -10.24 -13.07 -22.92
CA THR A 216 -10.75 -14.05 -21.96
C THR A 216 -9.91 -14.01 -20.68
N LEU A 217 -10.59 -13.85 -19.54
CA LEU A 217 -9.97 -13.85 -18.22
C LEU A 217 -10.09 -15.22 -17.57
N ARG A 218 -9.04 -15.61 -16.81
CA ARG A 218 -9.04 -16.84 -16.01
C ARG A 218 -9.85 -16.62 -14.72
N PRO A 219 -10.76 -17.52 -14.35
CA PRO A 219 -11.46 -17.42 -13.07
C PRO A 219 -10.50 -17.62 -11.90
N LEU A 220 -10.82 -16.98 -10.76
CA LEU A 220 -10.20 -17.33 -9.49
C LEU A 220 -10.69 -18.72 -9.12
N ALA A 221 -9.75 -19.62 -8.78
CA ALA A 221 -10.11 -20.98 -8.35
C ALA A 221 -11.03 -20.95 -7.15
N PRO A 222 -12.02 -21.88 -7.05
CA PRO A 222 -12.82 -22.03 -5.83
C PRO A 222 -11.90 -22.28 -4.63
N MET A 223 -12.00 -21.43 -3.60
CA MET A 223 -11.18 -21.55 -2.41
C MET A 223 -11.79 -22.62 -1.48
N GLN A 224 -11.22 -23.81 -1.50
CA GLN A 224 -11.57 -24.88 -0.54
C GLN A 224 -10.55 -24.99 0.58
N GLU A 225 -9.36 -24.48 0.38
CA GLU A 225 -8.22 -24.55 1.32
C GLU A 225 -7.77 -23.14 1.73
N LEU A 226 -6.95 -23.09 2.78
CA LEU A 226 -6.28 -21.85 3.16
C LEU A 226 -5.44 -21.30 1.99
N PRO A 227 -5.52 -20.00 1.70
CA PRO A 227 -4.67 -19.35 0.72
C PRO A 227 -3.18 -19.63 0.99
N TRP A 228 -2.35 -19.51 -0.04
CA TRP A 228 -0.90 -19.76 0.03
C TRP A 228 -0.23 -19.07 1.24
N GLY A 229 -0.68 -17.86 1.57
CA GLY A 229 -0.17 -17.09 2.71
C GLY A 229 -0.45 -17.76 4.06
N GLY A 230 -1.65 -18.33 4.22
CA GLY A 230 -2.02 -19.03 5.44
C GLY A 230 -1.24 -20.31 5.64
N GLN A 231 -1.00 -21.07 4.56
CA GLN A 231 -0.16 -22.27 4.60
C GLN A 231 1.30 -21.89 4.90
N LEU A 232 1.82 -20.82 4.26
CA LEU A 232 3.16 -20.34 4.48
C LEU A 232 3.42 -19.90 5.92
N MET A 233 2.44 -19.22 6.55
CA MET A 233 2.48 -18.79 7.94
C MET A 233 2.03 -19.89 8.92
N ARG A 234 1.72 -21.09 8.43
CA ARG A 234 1.33 -22.29 9.23
C ARG A 234 0.04 -22.13 10.03
N PHE A 235 -0.94 -21.37 9.52
CA PHE A 235 -2.28 -21.32 10.09
C PHE A 235 -3.06 -22.63 9.88
N ASP A 236 -2.70 -23.42 8.87
CA ASP A 236 -3.24 -24.77 8.61
C ASP A 236 -2.92 -25.78 9.71
N GLN A 237 -1.88 -25.51 10.51
CA GLN A 237 -1.44 -26.38 11.60
C GLN A 237 -2.08 -26.04 12.95
N LEU A 238 -2.93 -25.01 12.98
CA LEU A 238 -3.61 -24.61 14.19
C LEU A 238 -4.83 -25.50 14.47
N PRO A 239 -5.12 -25.81 15.74
CA PRO A 239 -6.37 -26.44 16.14
C PRO A 239 -7.59 -25.66 15.65
N THR A 240 -8.67 -26.35 15.33
CA THR A 240 -9.89 -25.74 14.76
C THR A 240 -10.61 -24.78 15.70
N ASP A 241 -10.36 -24.88 16.99
CA ASP A 241 -10.86 -23.99 18.06
C ASP A 241 -9.99 -22.73 18.24
N CYS A 242 -8.79 -22.67 17.66
CA CYS A 242 -7.98 -21.44 17.59
C CYS A 242 -8.59 -20.43 16.63
N ARG A 243 -9.62 -19.70 17.10
CA ARG A 243 -10.42 -18.78 16.28
C ARG A 243 -10.25 -17.31 16.66
N GLY A 244 -9.52 -17.01 17.75
CA GLY A 244 -9.37 -15.64 18.26
C GLY A 244 -10.57 -15.11 19.03
N THR A 245 -11.45 -15.98 19.50
CA THR A 245 -12.63 -15.60 20.29
C THR A 245 -12.22 -14.83 21.55
N GLY A 246 -12.85 -13.68 21.78
CA GLY A 246 -12.56 -12.77 22.88
C GLY A 246 -11.54 -11.68 22.56
N ALA A 247 -10.83 -11.77 21.41
CA ALA A 247 -9.99 -10.67 20.92
C ALA A 247 -10.81 -9.68 20.09
N ARG A 248 -10.48 -8.37 20.19
CA ARG A 248 -11.09 -7.28 19.45
C ARG A 248 -10.07 -6.66 18.51
N ILE A 249 -10.39 -6.62 17.21
CA ILE A 249 -9.55 -6.02 16.18
C ILE A 249 -10.25 -4.79 15.62
N ALA A 250 -9.58 -3.65 15.52
CA ALA A 250 -10.05 -2.54 14.70
C ALA A 250 -9.32 -2.59 13.35
N LEU A 251 -10.08 -2.57 12.27
CA LEU A 251 -9.55 -2.35 10.92
C LEU A 251 -9.73 -0.88 10.56
N ILE A 252 -8.63 -0.15 10.46
CA ILE A 252 -8.58 1.26 10.08
C ILE A 252 -8.29 1.33 8.59
N ASP A 253 -9.36 1.43 7.78
CA ASP A 253 -9.30 1.27 6.33
C ASP A 253 -10.43 2.04 5.60
N THR A 254 -10.74 1.71 4.33
CA THR A 254 -11.73 2.40 3.49
C THR A 254 -13.21 2.07 3.81
N GLY A 255 -13.44 1.31 4.85
CA GLY A 255 -14.73 0.71 5.19
C GLY A 255 -14.77 -0.76 4.80
N VAL A 256 -15.89 -1.43 5.07
CA VAL A 256 -16.10 -2.85 4.74
C VAL A 256 -17.49 -3.05 4.18
N ALA A 257 -17.59 -3.72 3.03
CA ALA A 257 -18.88 -4.09 2.46
C ALA A 257 -19.50 -5.26 3.25
N THR A 258 -20.33 -4.97 4.23
CA THR A 258 -21.01 -6.00 5.05
C THR A 258 -22.13 -6.71 4.27
N SER A 259 -22.44 -6.28 3.05
CA SER A 259 -23.26 -7.01 2.09
C SER A 259 -22.56 -8.27 1.55
N GLN A 260 -21.23 -8.35 1.65
CA GLN A 260 -20.49 -9.56 1.33
C GLN A 260 -20.81 -10.62 2.40
N ARG A 261 -21.35 -11.77 1.97
CA ARG A 261 -21.96 -12.77 2.86
C ARG A 261 -21.04 -13.28 3.99
N GLN A 262 -19.75 -13.45 3.70
CA GLN A 262 -18.78 -13.92 4.70
C GLN A 262 -18.40 -12.84 5.73
N LEU A 263 -18.76 -11.58 5.50
CA LEU A 263 -18.50 -10.44 6.37
C LEU A 263 -19.78 -9.88 7.03
N ALA A 264 -20.94 -10.47 6.76
CA ALA A 264 -22.22 -10.04 7.31
C ALA A 264 -22.30 -10.10 8.86
N GLY A 265 -21.40 -10.85 9.49
CA GLY A 265 -21.25 -10.94 10.96
C GLY A 265 -20.67 -9.70 11.61
N ILE A 266 -20.06 -8.77 10.87
CA ILE A 266 -19.46 -7.54 11.41
C ILE A 266 -20.58 -6.56 11.80
N LYS A 267 -20.57 -6.10 13.06
CA LYS A 267 -21.67 -5.28 13.64
C LYS A 267 -21.19 -3.96 14.23
N GLN A 268 -19.88 -3.74 14.34
CA GLN A 268 -19.28 -2.60 15.03
C GLN A 268 -18.43 -1.77 14.06
N GLY A 269 -18.48 -0.45 14.23
CA GLY A 269 -17.62 0.43 13.46
C GLY A 269 -17.89 1.90 13.68
N LEU A 270 -17.05 2.72 13.06
CA LEU A 270 -17.08 4.19 13.06
C LEU A 270 -16.74 4.69 11.65
N ASP A 271 -17.50 5.64 11.12
CA ASP A 271 -16.99 6.50 10.04
C ASP A 271 -16.20 7.65 10.68
N ALA A 272 -14.88 7.58 10.58
CA ALA A 272 -13.97 8.56 11.17
C ALA A 272 -13.94 9.87 10.37
N THR A 273 -14.49 9.93 9.16
CA THR A 273 -14.45 11.12 8.29
C THR A 273 -15.63 12.05 8.50
N ALA A 274 -16.84 11.53 8.54
CA ALA A 274 -18.09 12.31 8.58
C ALA A 274 -18.84 12.20 9.90
N GLY A 275 -18.47 11.24 10.76
CA GLY A 275 -19.20 10.99 12.00
C GLY A 275 -20.55 10.28 11.81
N GLU A 276 -20.86 9.81 10.59
CA GLU A 276 -22.06 9.02 10.35
C GLU A 276 -21.88 7.59 10.85
N GLU A 277 -22.73 7.18 11.79
CA GLU A 277 -22.56 5.91 12.53
C GLU A 277 -22.57 4.64 11.65
N ARG A 278 -23.05 4.69 10.41
CA ARG A 278 -23.22 3.47 9.59
C ARG A 278 -22.50 3.45 8.26
N ALA A 279 -21.86 4.53 7.83
CA ALA A 279 -21.16 4.55 6.55
C ALA A 279 -19.93 3.63 6.52
N TRP A 280 -19.43 3.18 7.67
CA TRP A 280 -18.36 2.20 7.79
C TRP A 280 -18.68 0.84 7.16
N SER A 281 -19.98 0.47 7.10
CA SER A 281 -20.46 -0.79 6.51
C SER A 281 -20.48 -0.80 4.98
N GLN A 282 -19.97 0.25 4.34
CA GLN A 282 -19.85 0.41 2.90
C GLN A 282 -18.39 0.65 2.52
N ASP A 283 -17.95 -0.04 1.47
CA ASP A 283 -16.60 0.09 0.92
C ASP A 283 -16.65 0.40 -0.58
N SER A 284 -16.78 1.67 -0.92
CA SER A 284 -16.79 2.13 -2.32
C SER A 284 -15.41 2.06 -2.97
N ALA A 285 -14.35 2.12 -2.17
CA ALA A 285 -12.96 2.02 -2.62
C ALA A 285 -12.53 0.58 -2.88
N GLY A 286 -13.17 -0.40 -2.22
CA GLY A 286 -12.89 -1.83 -2.39
C GLY A 286 -11.56 -2.29 -1.80
N HIS A 287 -11.06 -1.58 -0.76
CA HIS A 287 -9.78 -1.92 -0.13
C HIS A 287 -9.90 -2.52 1.28
N GLY A 288 -10.76 -1.97 2.13
CA GLY A 288 -10.95 -2.51 3.49
C GLY A 288 -11.68 -3.85 3.50
N THR A 289 -12.53 -4.13 2.49
CA THR A 289 -13.24 -5.41 2.39
C THR A 289 -12.31 -6.61 2.25
N PRO A 290 -11.29 -6.62 1.36
CA PRO A 290 -10.27 -7.67 1.32
C PRO A 290 -9.50 -7.81 2.65
N CYS A 291 -9.13 -6.70 3.28
CA CYS A 291 -8.44 -6.70 4.58
C CYS A 291 -9.29 -7.36 5.68
N ALA A 292 -10.60 -7.04 5.73
CA ALA A 292 -11.54 -7.69 6.64
C ALA A 292 -11.69 -9.19 6.36
N GLY A 293 -11.67 -9.59 5.07
CA GLY A 293 -11.70 -10.98 4.67
C GLY A 293 -10.53 -11.79 5.23
N ILE A 294 -9.31 -11.25 5.17
CA ILE A 294 -8.10 -11.85 5.75
C ILE A 294 -8.25 -12.00 7.27
N LEU A 295 -8.83 -11.01 7.93
CA LEU A 295 -8.99 -11.03 9.39
C LEU A 295 -10.05 -12.03 9.84
N VAL A 296 -11.30 -11.90 9.37
CA VAL A 296 -12.46 -12.55 10.02
C VAL A 296 -13.44 -13.22 9.07
N ALA A 297 -13.15 -13.40 7.77
CA ALA A 297 -14.13 -14.04 6.88
C ALA A 297 -14.66 -15.33 7.49
N ALA A 298 -15.98 -15.42 7.62
CA ALA A 298 -16.64 -16.62 8.12
C ALA A 298 -16.54 -17.74 7.09
N THR A 299 -16.14 -18.93 7.52
CA THR A 299 -16.09 -20.11 6.66
C THR A 299 -17.51 -20.50 6.26
N ASP A 300 -17.81 -20.46 4.98
CA ASP A 300 -19.03 -21.05 4.44
C ASP A 300 -18.78 -22.52 4.09
N LYS A 301 -19.82 -23.35 4.17
CA LYS A 301 -19.68 -24.80 3.94
C LYS A 301 -19.34 -25.15 2.50
N GLU A 302 -19.57 -24.23 1.56
CA GLU A 302 -19.55 -24.56 0.14
C GLU A 302 -18.31 -24.08 -0.62
N ALA A 303 -17.77 -22.96 -0.34
CA ALA A 303 -16.49 -22.42 -0.84
C ALA A 303 -16.33 -20.97 -0.37
N GLY A 304 -15.11 -20.48 -0.22
CA GLY A 304 -14.85 -19.09 0.13
C GLY A 304 -13.48 -18.92 0.78
N VAL A 305 -13.13 -17.70 1.06
CA VAL A 305 -11.92 -17.42 1.84
C VAL A 305 -12.19 -17.70 3.31
N ARG A 306 -11.14 -18.11 4.01
CA ARG A 306 -11.18 -18.27 5.46
C ARG A 306 -10.36 -17.18 6.11
N GLY A 307 -10.99 -16.39 6.98
CA GLY A 307 -10.29 -15.44 7.83
C GLY A 307 -9.39 -16.17 8.83
N TYR A 308 -8.27 -15.56 9.19
CA TYR A 308 -7.29 -16.20 10.08
C TYR A 308 -7.67 -16.11 11.56
N ALA A 309 -8.53 -15.14 11.94
CA ALA A 309 -9.11 -15.02 13.29
C ALA A 309 -10.64 -14.90 13.23
N PRO A 310 -11.36 -15.91 12.69
CA PRO A 310 -12.78 -15.79 12.37
C PRO A 310 -13.70 -15.71 13.59
N GLY A 311 -13.19 -15.89 14.80
CA GLY A 311 -13.89 -15.72 16.07
C GLY A 311 -13.60 -14.39 16.75
N ALA A 312 -12.67 -13.58 16.23
CA ALA A 312 -12.41 -12.26 16.77
C ALA A 312 -13.54 -11.27 16.42
N GLU A 313 -13.80 -10.33 17.31
CA GLU A 313 -14.71 -9.22 17.06
C GLU A 313 -14.02 -8.15 16.22
N LEU A 314 -14.57 -7.85 15.02
CA LEU A 314 -14.02 -6.84 14.14
C LEU A 314 -14.80 -5.52 14.26
N HIS A 315 -14.08 -4.44 14.57
CA HIS A 315 -14.52 -3.06 14.53
C HIS A 315 -13.97 -2.38 13.28
N VAL A 316 -14.83 -1.76 12.46
CA VAL A 316 -14.39 -1.09 11.23
C VAL A 316 -14.29 0.41 11.48
N CYS A 317 -13.09 0.97 11.37
CA CYS A 317 -12.86 2.41 11.39
C CYS A 317 -12.63 2.91 9.97
N LYS A 318 -13.67 3.45 9.33
CA LYS A 318 -13.60 3.93 7.95
C LYS A 318 -12.93 5.28 7.88
N LEU A 319 -11.88 5.38 7.05
CA LEU A 319 -11.20 6.64 6.73
C LEU A 319 -11.54 7.18 5.34
N GLY A 320 -11.96 6.34 4.40
CA GLY A 320 -12.29 6.75 3.02
C GLY A 320 -11.06 7.03 2.16
N LEU A 321 -11.28 7.50 0.93
CA LEU A 321 -10.20 7.77 -0.04
C LEU A 321 -9.44 9.08 0.25
N ASP A 322 -10.14 10.09 0.76
CA ASP A 322 -9.58 11.41 1.08
C ASP A 322 -9.30 11.54 2.57
N ALA A 323 -8.61 10.54 3.14
CA ALA A 323 -8.29 10.47 4.55
C ALA A 323 -7.20 11.46 4.97
N TYR A 324 -7.25 11.89 6.24
CA TYR A 324 -6.27 12.78 6.86
C TYR A 324 -5.78 12.22 8.20
N CYS A 325 -4.67 12.74 8.71
CA CYS A 325 -4.16 12.39 10.04
C CYS A 325 -5.20 12.61 11.14
N SER A 326 -6.05 13.62 11.01
CA SER A 326 -7.16 13.87 11.94
C SER A 326 -8.20 12.74 11.97
N ASP A 327 -8.40 12.02 10.87
CA ASP A 327 -9.30 10.87 10.81
C ASP A 327 -8.69 9.68 11.55
N LEU A 328 -7.37 9.50 11.42
CA LEU A 328 -6.63 8.50 12.20
C LEU A 328 -6.66 8.79 13.70
N VAL A 329 -6.61 10.08 14.12
CA VAL A 329 -6.82 10.47 15.54
C VAL A 329 -8.16 9.96 16.03
N SER A 330 -9.25 10.20 15.28
CA SER A 330 -10.60 9.74 15.66
C SER A 330 -10.71 8.21 15.73
N ALA A 331 -10.06 7.50 14.79
CA ALA A 331 -10.03 6.04 14.78
C ALA A 331 -9.27 5.47 15.98
N LEU A 332 -8.12 6.05 16.34
CA LEU A 332 -7.35 5.63 17.52
C LEU A 332 -8.09 5.92 18.83
N ASP A 333 -8.76 7.06 18.94
CA ASP A 333 -9.60 7.38 20.11
C ASP A 333 -10.78 6.39 20.24
N TYR A 334 -11.38 5.96 19.12
CA TYR A 334 -12.39 4.90 19.11
C TYR A 334 -11.81 3.55 19.57
N CYS A 335 -10.61 3.19 19.11
CA CYS A 335 -9.96 1.94 19.54
C CYS A 335 -9.73 1.91 21.05
N ILE A 336 -9.37 3.03 21.64
CA ILE A 336 -9.19 3.17 23.10
C ILE A 336 -10.54 3.05 23.81
N GLU A 337 -11.57 3.78 23.36
CA GLU A 337 -12.90 3.79 23.95
C GLU A 337 -13.57 2.41 23.92
N LYS A 338 -13.35 1.64 22.85
CA LYS A 338 -13.96 0.31 22.67
C LYS A 338 -13.11 -0.84 23.20
N ASP A 339 -12.05 -0.55 23.93
CA ASP A 339 -11.12 -1.56 24.44
C ASP A 339 -10.65 -2.54 23.35
N VAL A 340 -10.33 -2.01 22.17
CA VAL A 340 -9.77 -2.79 21.07
C VAL A 340 -8.39 -3.33 21.45
N ASP A 341 -8.09 -4.60 21.14
CA ASP A 341 -6.79 -5.19 21.43
C ASP A 341 -5.75 -4.87 20.35
N ILE A 342 -6.19 -4.82 19.09
CA ILE A 342 -5.33 -4.65 17.93
C ILE A 342 -5.91 -3.63 16.98
N ALA A 343 -5.15 -2.59 16.64
CA ALA A 343 -5.47 -1.64 15.59
C ALA A 343 -4.66 -1.98 14.32
N CYS A 344 -5.31 -2.56 13.32
CA CYS A 344 -4.73 -2.86 12.01
C CYS A 344 -4.90 -1.65 11.10
N ILE A 345 -3.79 -1.01 10.68
CA ILE A 345 -3.79 0.26 9.94
C ILE A 345 -3.34 0.03 8.50
N GLY A 346 -4.27 0.21 7.55
CA GLY A 346 -4.03 0.06 6.11
C GLY A 346 -3.57 1.35 5.39
N TYR A 347 -3.24 2.41 6.13
CA TYR A 347 -2.91 3.74 5.60
C TYR A 347 -1.52 4.21 5.99
N GLY A 348 -0.94 5.04 5.12
CA GLY A 348 0.31 5.71 5.42
C GLY A 348 0.43 7.10 4.79
N CYS A 349 1.42 7.87 5.23
CA CYS A 349 1.85 9.12 4.62
C CYS A 349 3.35 9.35 4.83
N ALA A 350 3.91 10.27 4.04
CA ALA A 350 5.35 10.55 4.07
C ALA A 350 5.81 11.38 5.28
N ARG A 351 4.91 11.89 6.11
CA ARG A 351 5.25 12.81 7.20
C ARG A 351 4.61 12.40 8.50
N GLY A 352 5.40 12.37 9.57
CA GLY A 352 4.93 12.14 10.91
C GLY A 352 4.03 13.27 11.44
N SER A 353 3.22 12.93 12.44
CA SER A 353 2.32 13.84 13.17
C SER A 353 2.49 13.63 14.66
N ALA A 354 2.87 14.68 15.39
CA ALA A 354 3.06 14.62 16.83
C ALA A 354 1.72 14.39 17.57
N ILE A 355 0.60 14.88 17.02
CA ILE A 355 -0.73 14.64 17.58
C ILE A 355 -1.11 13.15 17.44
N VAL A 356 -0.89 12.56 16.28
CA VAL A 356 -1.12 11.12 16.06
C VAL A 356 -0.17 10.29 16.93
N GLU A 357 1.11 10.69 17.06
CA GLU A 357 2.09 10.00 17.91
C GLU A 357 1.65 9.95 19.38
N GLN A 358 1.09 11.05 19.91
CA GLN A 358 0.50 11.07 21.25
C GLN A 358 -0.67 10.09 21.38
N ARG A 359 -1.51 9.93 20.34
CA ARG A 359 -2.62 8.96 20.32
C ARG A 359 -2.11 7.51 20.25
N LEU A 360 -1.12 7.23 19.42
CA LEU A 360 -0.48 5.91 19.37
C LEU A 360 0.15 5.52 20.70
N ALA A 361 0.88 6.44 21.34
CA ALA A 361 1.46 6.21 22.65
C ALA A 361 0.38 6.00 23.73
N SER A 362 -0.74 6.73 23.67
CA SER A 362 -1.88 6.53 24.56
C SER A 362 -2.56 5.19 24.33
N ALA A 363 -2.78 4.81 23.08
CA ALA A 363 -3.35 3.52 22.68
C ALA A 363 -2.49 2.36 23.23
N LYS A 364 -1.17 2.42 23.05
CA LYS A 364 -0.24 1.43 23.59
C LYS A 364 -0.30 1.33 25.11
N ARG A 365 -0.33 2.48 25.82
CA ARG A 365 -0.49 2.47 27.30
C ARG A 365 -1.78 1.83 27.77
N GLN A 366 -2.83 1.86 26.96
CA GLN A 366 -4.14 1.26 27.25
C GLN A 366 -4.31 -0.13 26.62
N GLY A 367 -3.19 -0.74 26.20
CA GLY A 367 -3.15 -2.12 25.74
C GLY A 367 -3.61 -2.34 24.31
N VAL A 368 -3.70 -1.29 23.48
CA VAL A 368 -4.00 -1.38 22.04
C VAL A 368 -2.70 -1.55 21.27
N ALA A 369 -2.54 -2.67 20.59
CA ALA A 369 -1.39 -2.98 19.75
C ALA A 369 -1.64 -2.45 18.33
N ALA A 370 -0.94 -1.40 17.92
CA ALA A 370 -1.01 -0.87 16.56
C ALA A 370 -0.09 -1.67 15.63
N ILE A 371 -0.65 -2.21 14.54
CA ILE A 371 0.04 -2.97 13.48
C ILE A 371 -0.26 -2.27 12.16
N ALA A 372 0.75 -1.79 11.45
CA ALA A 372 0.54 -0.98 10.27
C ALA A 372 1.30 -1.47 9.04
N ALA A 373 0.70 -1.26 7.89
CA ALA A 373 1.31 -1.47 6.58
C ALA A 373 2.49 -0.51 6.38
N ALA A 374 3.65 -1.02 5.97
CA ALA A 374 4.87 -0.23 5.80
C ALA A 374 4.78 0.83 4.69
N GLY A 375 3.87 0.67 3.75
CA GLY A 375 3.71 1.47 2.54
C GLY A 375 3.99 0.67 1.27
N SER A 376 3.39 1.10 0.15
CA SER A 376 3.45 0.37 -1.13
C SER A 376 3.85 1.30 -2.28
N ASP A 377 4.84 2.17 -2.07
CA ASP A 377 5.33 3.14 -3.07
C ASP A 377 6.82 3.00 -3.38
N SER A 378 7.45 1.87 -2.99
CA SER A 378 8.88 1.57 -3.19
C SER A 378 9.83 2.49 -2.43
N GLY A 379 9.30 3.30 -1.51
CA GLY A 379 10.04 4.29 -0.74
C GLY A 379 10.53 3.77 0.62
N VAL A 380 10.74 4.72 1.51
CA VAL A 380 10.99 4.45 2.93
C VAL A 380 9.70 4.11 3.66
N VAL A 381 9.81 3.44 4.80
CA VAL A 381 8.65 3.10 5.64
C VAL A 381 7.83 4.34 5.95
N GLN A 382 6.54 4.30 5.65
CA GLN A 382 5.62 5.41 5.81
C GLN A 382 5.15 5.55 7.26
N TYR A 383 4.78 6.75 7.66
CA TYR A 383 4.08 7.00 8.91
C TYR A 383 2.59 6.56 8.77
N PRO A 384 1.96 5.86 9.75
CA PRO A 384 2.45 5.65 11.12
C PRO A 384 3.33 4.41 11.32
N ALA A 385 3.59 3.58 10.29
CA ALA A 385 4.38 2.36 10.45
C ALA A 385 5.81 2.63 10.97
N CYS A 386 6.44 3.77 10.59
CA CYS A 386 7.76 4.15 11.10
C CYS A 386 7.76 4.66 12.55
N SER A 387 6.60 4.73 13.24
CA SER A 387 6.54 5.09 14.65
C SER A 387 7.04 3.96 15.56
N PRO A 388 7.83 4.24 16.62
CA PRO A 388 8.27 3.22 17.57
C PRO A 388 7.13 2.63 18.42
N GLN A 389 5.92 3.16 18.31
CA GLN A 389 4.72 2.65 18.98
C GLN A 389 4.01 1.56 18.17
N VAL A 390 4.42 1.34 16.92
CA VAL A 390 3.72 0.55 15.91
C VAL A 390 4.59 -0.62 15.47
N LEU A 391 3.97 -1.75 15.16
CA LEU A 391 4.62 -2.89 14.50
C LEU A 391 4.48 -2.72 12.98
N ALA A 392 5.58 -2.50 12.28
CA ALA A 392 5.63 -2.23 10.84
C ALA A 392 5.71 -3.52 10.01
N ILE A 393 4.80 -3.67 9.02
CA ILE A 393 4.70 -4.90 8.24
C ILE A 393 5.00 -4.63 6.76
N GLY A 394 6.08 -5.27 6.26
CA GLY A 394 6.43 -5.34 4.85
C GLY A 394 5.66 -6.44 4.11
N ALA A 395 5.68 -6.41 2.77
CA ALA A 395 5.04 -7.41 1.94
C ALA A 395 6.05 -8.41 1.36
N ILE A 396 5.63 -9.68 1.26
CA ILE A 396 6.30 -10.71 0.46
C ILE A 396 5.32 -11.34 -0.52
N GLY A 397 5.87 -11.87 -1.61
CA GLY A 397 5.17 -12.67 -2.60
C GLY A 397 5.78 -14.05 -2.75
N ARG A 398 5.07 -14.94 -3.47
CA ARG A 398 5.56 -16.27 -3.82
C ARG A 398 5.30 -16.54 -5.29
N SER A 399 6.34 -16.87 -6.06
CA SER A 399 6.23 -17.25 -7.47
C SER A 399 5.39 -18.52 -7.62
N GLY A 400 4.56 -18.56 -8.66
CA GLY A 400 3.67 -19.69 -8.94
C GLY A 400 2.34 -19.67 -8.17
N THR A 401 2.03 -18.61 -7.42
CA THR A 401 0.72 -18.43 -6.75
C THR A 401 -0.26 -17.58 -7.58
N PHE A 402 0.16 -17.12 -8.73
CA PHE A 402 -0.63 -16.34 -9.69
C PHE A 402 -0.23 -16.69 -11.13
N PRO A 403 -1.08 -16.47 -12.14
CA PRO A 403 -0.75 -16.71 -13.55
C PRO A 403 0.37 -15.81 -14.05
N ASP A 404 1.23 -16.32 -14.95
CA ASP A 404 2.37 -15.57 -15.48
C ASP A 404 1.95 -14.33 -16.31
N ASP A 405 0.75 -14.37 -16.90
CA ASP A 405 0.14 -13.28 -17.66
C ASP A 405 -0.83 -12.42 -16.84
N SER A 406 -0.81 -12.54 -15.51
CA SER A 406 -1.65 -11.73 -14.63
C SER A 406 -1.05 -10.36 -14.32
N LEU A 407 -1.87 -9.44 -13.80
CA LEU A 407 -1.37 -8.15 -13.31
C LEU A 407 -0.40 -8.33 -12.13
N GLU A 408 -0.60 -9.34 -11.32
CA GLU A 408 0.23 -9.69 -10.18
C GLU A 408 1.62 -10.16 -10.61
N SER A 409 1.76 -10.69 -11.83
CA SER A 409 3.06 -11.06 -12.39
C SER A 409 3.96 -9.85 -12.64
N LEU A 410 3.38 -8.67 -12.90
CA LEU A 410 4.13 -7.41 -13.05
C LEU A 410 4.78 -6.95 -11.74
N GLU A 411 4.21 -7.37 -10.61
CA GLU A 411 4.73 -7.06 -9.27
C GLU A 411 5.88 -7.97 -8.88
N SER A 412 6.06 -9.08 -9.62
CA SER A 412 7.14 -10.05 -9.48
C SER A 412 8.20 -9.81 -10.56
N ASN A 413 9.24 -9.07 -10.24
CA ASN A 413 10.36 -8.89 -11.16
C ASN A 413 11.51 -9.85 -10.85
N PRO A 414 11.77 -10.89 -11.70
CA PRO A 414 12.85 -11.84 -11.48
C PRO A 414 14.25 -11.21 -11.42
N GLN A 415 14.42 -10.01 -11.98
CA GLN A 415 15.73 -9.34 -12.09
C GLN A 415 15.99 -8.34 -10.96
N SER A 416 14.94 -7.69 -10.43
CA SER A 416 15.06 -6.66 -9.38
C SER A 416 14.53 -7.10 -8.03
N ASP A 417 13.68 -8.15 -7.97
CA ASP A 417 13.15 -8.64 -6.71
C ASP A 417 14.25 -9.29 -5.87
N LEU A 418 14.29 -8.95 -4.61
CA LEU A 418 15.10 -9.67 -3.66
C LEU A 418 14.51 -11.06 -3.45
N ARG A 419 15.18 -12.09 -3.99
CA ARG A 419 14.80 -13.48 -3.75
C ARG A 419 15.17 -13.89 -2.34
N LEU A 420 14.16 -14.36 -1.62
CA LEU A 420 14.30 -14.82 -0.24
C LEU A 420 14.42 -16.34 -0.23
N ALA A 421 15.25 -16.87 0.67
CA ALA A 421 15.43 -18.32 0.88
C ALA A 421 15.51 -19.11 -0.46
N PRO A 422 16.72 -19.45 -0.96
CA PRO A 422 16.90 -20.10 -2.26
C PRO A 422 15.96 -21.30 -2.45
N GLY A 423 15.27 -21.36 -3.59
CA GLY A 423 14.34 -22.44 -3.92
C GLY A 423 12.93 -22.33 -3.31
N SER A 424 12.67 -21.37 -2.43
CA SER A 424 11.34 -21.19 -1.83
C SER A 424 10.32 -20.53 -2.77
N GLY A 425 10.78 -19.84 -3.80
CA GLY A 425 9.96 -18.98 -4.64
C GLY A 425 9.54 -17.67 -3.97
N LEU A 426 9.96 -17.43 -2.74
CA LEU A 426 9.64 -16.19 -2.02
C LEU A 426 10.44 -15.00 -2.56
N PHE A 427 9.81 -13.83 -2.59
CA PHE A 427 10.43 -12.57 -3.00
C PHE A 427 9.82 -11.39 -2.24
N VAL A 428 10.59 -10.31 -2.12
CA VAL A 428 10.06 -9.01 -1.70
C VAL A 428 9.67 -8.25 -2.96
N PRO A 429 8.39 -7.87 -3.11
CA PRO A 429 7.95 -7.11 -4.28
C PRO A 429 8.54 -5.70 -4.23
N GLU A 430 8.82 -5.15 -5.42
CA GLU A 430 9.42 -3.82 -5.56
C GLU A 430 8.60 -2.71 -4.89
N PHE A 431 7.27 -2.85 -4.85
CA PHE A 431 6.41 -1.84 -4.24
C PHE A 431 6.55 -1.74 -2.72
N SER A 432 6.98 -2.80 -2.03
CA SER A 432 7.08 -2.79 -0.56
C SER A 432 8.10 -1.77 -0.10
N CYS A 433 7.68 -0.82 0.74
CA CYS A 433 8.58 0.13 1.38
C CYS A 433 9.63 -0.59 2.22
N THR A 434 10.80 0.03 2.37
CA THR A 434 11.97 -0.56 3.02
C THR A 434 12.58 0.40 4.04
N GLY A 435 13.18 -0.14 5.09
CA GLY A 435 13.83 0.65 6.14
C GLY A 435 14.11 -0.16 7.40
N PRO A 436 14.90 0.40 8.32
CA PRO A 436 15.20 -0.25 9.59
C PRO A 436 13.97 -0.37 10.52
N GLU A 437 12.87 0.31 10.18
CA GLU A 437 11.62 0.29 10.92
C GLU A 437 10.77 -0.94 10.60
N ILE A 438 11.10 -1.72 9.54
CA ILE A 438 10.38 -2.97 9.26
C ILE A 438 10.60 -3.96 10.40
N ASP A 439 9.53 -4.32 11.08
CA ASP A 439 9.57 -5.32 12.16
C ASP A 439 9.39 -6.75 11.65
N LEU A 440 8.45 -6.96 10.72
CA LEU A 440 8.06 -8.25 10.17
C LEU A 440 7.65 -8.11 8.71
N CYS A 441 7.56 -9.22 7.99
CA CYS A 441 6.94 -9.29 6.68
C CYS A 441 5.86 -10.37 6.64
N ALA A 442 4.90 -10.23 5.73
CA ALA A 442 3.80 -11.17 5.57
C ALA A 442 3.31 -11.23 4.11
N PRO A 443 2.47 -12.21 3.73
CA PRO A 443 1.92 -12.31 2.39
C PRO A 443 1.19 -11.05 1.97
N GLY A 444 1.63 -10.43 0.87
CA GLY A 444 1.09 -9.18 0.36
C GLY A 444 1.04 -9.08 -1.17
N VAL A 445 1.27 -10.18 -1.89
CA VAL A 445 1.15 -10.24 -3.36
C VAL A 445 0.12 -11.29 -3.74
N ALA A 446 -0.80 -10.95 -4.62
CA ALA A 446 -1.82 -11.86 -5.13
C ALA A 446 -2.62 -12.57 -4.01
N VAL A 447 -2.94 -11.83 -2.97
CA VAL A 447 -3.74 -12.35 -1.84
C VAL A 447 -5.20 -12.37 -2.26
N ILE A 448 -5.78 -13.57 -2.38
CA ILE A 448 -7.19 -13.73 -2.71
C ILE A 448 -8.01 -13.52 -1.44
N SER A 449 -8.97 -12.58 -1.48
CA SER A 449 -9.84 -12.27 -0.35
C SER A 449 -11.22 -11.79 -0.79
N CYS A 450 -12.09 -11.55 0.18
CA CYS A 450 -13.44 -11.01 -0.04
C CYS A 450 -13.41 -9.71 -0.84
N GLN A 451 -14.38 -9.50 -1.72
CA GLN A 451 -14.56 -8.27 -2.47
C GLN A 451 -16.04 -7.88 -2.57
N SER A 452 -16.28 -6.58 -2.64
CA SER A 452 -17.61 -6.00 -2.79
C SER A 452 -18.15 -6.10 -4.24
N PRO A 453 -19.45 -6.34 -4.45
CA PRO A 453 -20.52 -6.51 -3.44
C PRO A 453 -20.59 -7.92 -2.86
N ASP A 454 -20.28 -8.94 -3.65
CA ASP A 454 -20.21 -10.35 -3.27
C ASP A 454 -19.28 -11.06 -4.26
N GLY A 455 -18.17 -11.61 -3.77
CA GLY A 455 -17.15 -12.26 -4.59
C GLY A 455 -15.78 -12.15 -3.96
N TYR A 456 -14.76 -12.46 -4.77
CA TYR A 456 -13.36 -12.50 -4.37
C TYR A 456 -12.50 -11.78 -5.40
N ALA A 457 -11.38 -11.23 -4.96
CA ALA A 457 -10.37 -10.65 -5.84
C ALA A 457 -8.96 -10.96 -5.35
N ALA A 458 -8.01 -11.03 -6.27
CA ALA A 458 -6.59 -11.01 -5.96
C ALA A 458 -6.17 -9.55 -5.74
N CYS A 459 -5.52 -9.30 -4.61
CA CYS A 459 -5.09 -7.97 -4.20
C CYS A 459 -3.63 -7.99 -3.76
N SER A 460 -2.92 -6.86 -3.96
CA SER A 460 -1.53 -6.72 -3.56
C SER A 460 -1.29 -5.39 -2.85
N GLY A 461 -0.42 -5.42 -1.83
CA GLY A 461 -0.05 -4.28 -1.01
C GLY A 461 0.44 -4.71 0.37
N THR A 462 1.20 -3.85 1.04
CA THR A 462 1.56 -4.05 2.44
C THR A 462 0.34 -4.00 3.36
N SER A 463 -0.75 -3.34 2.90
CA SER A 463 -2.05 -3.34 3.57
C SER A 463 -2.76 -4.70 3.58
N LEU A 464 -2.39 -5.63 2.68
CA LEU A 464 -2.84 -7.03 2.71
C LEU A 464 -1.93 -7.88 3.62
N ALA A 465 -0.66 -7.47 3.78
CA ALA A 465 0.28 -8.15 4.67
C ALA A 465 -0.04 -7.89 6.16
N ALA A 466 -0.34 -6.64 6.53
CA ALA A 466 -0.63 -6.26 7.91
C ALA A 466 -1.80 -7.05 8.56
N PRO A 467 -2.93 -7.31 7.88
CA PRO A 467 -4.02 -8.13 8.43
C PRO A 467 -3.64 -9.57 8.79
N HIS A 468 -2.69 -10.19 8.06
CA HIS A 468 -2.19 -11.52 8.43
C HIS A 468 -1.54 -11.52 9.82
N VAL A 469 -0.72 -10.51 10.08
CA VAL A 469 -0.03 -10.35 11.37
C VAL A 469 -1.02 -9.93 12.46
N ALA A 470 -1.98 -9.06 12.14
CA ALA A 470 -3.02 -8.63 13.08
C ALA A 470 -3.93 -9.81 13.50
N ALA A 471 -4.30 -10.68 12.57
CA ALA A 471 -5.04 -11.90 12.89
C ALA A 471 -4.23 -12.84 13.78
N LEU A 472 -2.95 -13.06 13.46
CA LEU A 472 -2.07 -13.86 14.32
C LEU A 472 -1.94 -13.27 15.73
N ALA A 473 -1.78 -11.95 15.84
CA ALA A 473 -1.74 -11.25 17.11
C ALA A 473 -3.02 -11.49 17.93
N ALA A 474 -4.20 -11.47 17.29
CA ALA A 474 -5.47 -11.78 17.94
C ALA A 474 -5.53 -13.23 18.47
N LEU A 475 -5.05 -14.18 17.66
CA LEU A 475 -4.94 -15.59 18.11
C LEU A 475 -4.01 -15.73 19.32
N VAL A 476 -2.86 -15.08 19.29
CA VAL A 476 -1.90 -15.08 20.40
C VAL A 476 -2.52 -14.51 21.68
N LEU A 477 -3.17 -13.36 21.59
CA LEU A 477 -3.84 -12.75 22.74
C LEU A 477 -4.98 -13.60 23.31
N ALA A 478 -5.72 -14.32 22.45
CA ALA A 478 -6.85 -15.14 22.84
C ALA A 478 -6.45 -16.50 23.42
N HIS A 479 -5.37 -17.13 22.90
CA HIS A 479 -5.10 -18.54 23.16
C HIS A 479 -3.80 -18.82 23.91
N ARG A 480 -2.88 -17.83 24.00
CA ARG A 480 -1.63 -18.05 24.71
C ARG A 480 -1.76 -17.70 26.20
N SER A 481 -1.44 -18.68 27.07
CA SER A 481 -1.68 -18.58 28.51
C SER A 481 -0.99 -17.38 29.19
N GLU A 482 0.17 -16.95 28.72
CA GLU A 482 0.87 -15.78 29.29
C GLU A 482 0.06 -14.49 29.18
N PHE A 483 -0.83 -14.34 28.16
CA PHE A 483 -1.72 -13.19 27.99
C PHE A 483 -3.03 -13.32 28.77
N GLN A 484 -3.32 -14.48 29.31
CA GLN A 484 -4.45 -14.70 30.22
C GLN A 484 -4.01 -14.60 31.70
N THR A 485 -2.71 -14.58 31.97
CA THR A 485 -2.13 -14.59 33.32
C THR A 485 -1.21 -13.38 33.54
N ARG A 486 0.09 -13.54 33.22
CA ARG A 486 1.14 -12.54 33.52
C ARG A 486 0.93 -11.21 32.79
N PHE A 487 0.42 -11.24 31.56
CA PHE A 487 0.15 -10.06 30.71
C PHE A 487 -1.34 -9.89 30.43
N ALA A 488 -2.21 -10.29 31.37
CA ALA A 488 -3.66 -10.13 31.24
C ALA A 488 -4.10 -8.67 31.32
N GLN A 489 -3.36 -7.83 32.06
CA GLN A 489 -3.65 -6.41 32.18
C GLN A 489 -3.43 -5.70 30.84
N ARG A 490 -4.40 -4.89 30.43
CA ARG A 490 -4.35 -4.06 29.22
C ARG A 490 -3.44 -2.84 29.49
N ASP A 491 -2.16 -2.99 29.19
CA ASP A 491 -1.14 -1.96 29.36
C ASP A 491 -0.05 -2.04 28.29
N ALA A 492 0.93 -1.14 28.31
CA ALA A 492 2.04 -1.12 27.37
C ALA A 492 2.89 -2.39 27.43
N ARG A 493 3.04 -3.03 28.60
CA ARG A 493 3.84 -4.26 28.74
C ARG A 493 3.22 -5.43 28.01
N ARG A 494 1.88 -5.52 28.00
CA ARG A 494 1.14 -6.51 27.21
C ARG A 494 1.43 -6.34 25.72
N VAL A 495 1.41 -5.11 25.22
CA VAL A 495 1.68 -4.78 23.81
C VAL A 495 3.16 -5.07 23.44
N GLU A 496 4.09 -4.65 24.28
CA GLU A 496 5.51 -4.90 24.05
C GLU A 496 5.83 -6.40 24.02
N ARG A 497 5.24 -7.17 24.96
CA ARG A 497 5.42 -8.62 24.97
C ARG A 497 4.84 -9.29 23.72
N LEU A 498 3.68 -8.84 23.26
CA LEU A 498 3.08 -9.32 22.02
C LEU A 498 4.00 -9.07 20.83
N PHE A 499 4.50 -7.84 20.65
CA PHE A 499 5.41 -7.49 19.56
C PHE A 499 6.72 -8.30 19.62
N GLN A 500 7.28 -8.42 20.82
CA GLN A 500 8.49 -9.22 21.05
C GLN A 500 8.25 -10.69 20.67
N LEU A 501 7.14 -11.29 21.11
CA LEU A 501 6.80 -12.68 20.83
C LEU A 501 6.65 -12.94 19.32
N LEU A 502 5.95 -12.07 18.60
CA LEU A 502 5.76 -12.18 17.16
C LEU A 502 7.11 -12.14 16.42
N LYS A 503 8.04 -11.28 16.87
CA LYS A 503 9.40 -11.19 16.30
C LYS A 503 10.28 -12.40 16.68
N GLU A 504 10.24 -12.86 17.92
CA GLU A 504 11.02 -14.02 18.41
C GLU A 504 10.61 -15.35 17.74
N THR A 505 9.35 -15.44 17.34
CA THR A 505 8.80 -16.66 16.73
C THR A 505 8.79 -16.61 15.20
N ALA A 506 9.17 -15.49 14.61
CA ALA A 506 9.29 -15.34 13.17
C ALA A 506 10.42 -16.19 12.59
N GLN A 507 10.26 -16.59 11.32
CA GLN A 507 11.29 -17.24 10.54
C GLN A 507 12.11 -16.19 9.80
N PRO A 508 13.42 -16.05 10.06
CA PRO A 508 14.25 -15.11 9.31
C PRO A 508 14.28 -15.44 7.82
N LEU A 509 14.16 -14.42 6.98
CA LEU A 509 14.16 -14.56 5.52
C LEU A 509 15.34 -13.89 4.82
N GLY A 510 16.26 -13.27 5.56
CA GLY A 510 17.45 -12.61 5.02
C GLY A 510 17.47 -11.12 5.31
N ASP A 511 17.36 -10.24 4.32
CA ASP A 511 17.53 -8.79 4.43
C ASP A 511 16.61 -8.13 5.47
N PRO A 512 17.12 -7.71 6.66
CA PRO A 512 16.27 -7.12 7.71
C PRO A 512 15.65 -5.78 7.34
N LEU A 513 16.23 -5.02 6.40
CA LEU A 513 15.65 -3.75 5.95
C LEU A 513 14.37 -3.95 5.14
N ARG A 514 14.11 -5.17 4.70
CA ARG A 514 12.94 -5.53 3.88
C ARG A 514 12.00 -6.51 4.56
N THR A 515 12.54 -7.36 5.45
CA THR A 515 11.78 -8.44 6.08
C THR A 515 11.71 -8.35 7.61
N GLY A 516 12.43 -7.40 8.21
CA GLY A 516 12.51 -7.29 9.67
C GLY A 516 13.05 -8.56 10.31
N ALA A 517 12.41 -9.03 11.37
CA ALA A 517 12.71 -10.32 11.99
C ALA A 517 12.30 -11.53 11.12
N GLY A 518 11.54 -11.30 10.04
CA GLY A 518 11.14 -12.32 9.08
C GLY A 518 9.64 -12.54 9.02
N LEU A 519 9.24 -13.75 8.63
CA LEU A 519 7.86 -14.20 8.47
C LEU A 519 7.34 -14.82 9.78
N PRO A 520 6.27 -14.29 10.38
CA PRO A 520 5.66 -14.91 11.56
C PRO A 520 5.18 -16.33 11.31
N ASP A 521 5.42 -17.20 12.27
CA ASP A 521 4.99 -18.60 12.28
C ASP A 521 3.88 -18.78 13.31
N ALA A 522 2.67 -19.07 12.86
CA ALA A 522 1.49 -19.13 13.71
C ALA A 522 1.57 -20.26 14.74
N ALA A 523 2.05 -21.43 14.36
CA ALA A 523 2.19 -22.56 15.27
C ALA A 523 3.21 -22.26 16.38
N ARG A 524 4.38 -21.68 16.03
CA ARG A 524 5.39 -21.28 17.02
C ARG A 524 4.91 -20.15 17.92
N ALA A 525 4.23 -19.14 17.35
CA ALA A 525 3.69 -18.03 18.12
C ALA A 525 2.65 -18.49 19.15
N LEU A 526 1.89 -19.53 18.86
CA LEU A 526 0.93 -20.14 19.79
C LEU A 526 1.55 -21.18 20.72
N GLY A 527 2.85 -21.50 20.56
CA GLY A 527 3.54 -22.51 21.37
C GLY A 527 3.15 -23.94 21.03
N ILE A 528 2.61 -24.16 19.84
CA ILE A 528 2.25 -25.49 19.35
C ILE A 528 3.55 -26.19 18.92
N GLN A 529 3.85 -27.32 19.55
CA GLN A 529 4.98 -28.15 19.16
C GLN A 529 4.64 -28.87 17.86
N THR A 530 5.23 -28.44 16.78
CA THR A 530 5.16 -29.16 15.51
C THR A 530 6.38 -30.07 15.41
N SER A 531 6.17 -31.33 15.21
CA SER A 531 7.23 -32.29 14.90
C SER A 531 7.87 -31.87 13.58
N VAL A 532 9.18 -31.59 13.64
CA VAL A 532 10.10 -31.32 12.55
C VAL A 532 9.84 -29.97 11.82
N PHE A 533 10.87 -29.16 11.75
CA PHE A 533 11.04 -28.08 10.78
C PHE A 533 10.78 -28.65 9.37
N ALA A 534 9.55 -28.52 8.88
CA ALA A 534 9.30 -28.66 7.47
C ALA A 534 10.01 -27.45 6.84
N SER A 535 11.19 -27.69 6.27
CA SER A 535 11.82 -26.75 5.34
C SER A 535 10.73 -26.24 4.42
N LEU A 536 10.68 -24.92 4.20
CA LEU A 536 9.76 -24.29 3.25
C LEU A 536 9.67 -25.20 2.02
N PRO A 537 8.48 -25.67 1.62
CA PRO A 537 8.36 -26.55 0.47
C PRO A 537 8.97 -25.85 -0.72
N LEU A 538 10.00 -26.47 -1.30
CA LEU A 538 10.67 -25.98 -2.50
C LEU A 538 9.61 -25.84 -3.60
N ALA A 539 9.36 -24.61 -4.07
CA ALA A 539 8.57 -24.42 -5.28
C ALA A 539 9.33 -25.10 -6.42
N PRO A 540 8.68 -25.90 -7.29
CA PRO A 540 9.35 -26.50 -8.43
C PRO A 540 9.97 -25.37 -9.27
N HIS A 541 11.27 -25.50 -9.52
CA HIS A 541 12.02 -24.53 -10.31
C HIS A 541 11.37 -24.38 -11.70
N PRO A 542 11.18 -23.17 -12.27
CA PRO A 542 10.61 -23.01 -13.61
C PRO A 542 11.29 -23.86 -14.68
N ALA A 543 12.61 -24.14 -14.53
CA ALA A 543 13.35 -25.05 -15.37
C ALA A 543 12.87 -26.52 -15.31
N SER A 544 12.27 -26.96 -14.20
CA SER A 544 11.69 -28.33 -14.11
C SER A 544 10.36 -28.41 -14.85
N ARG A 545 9.55 -27.34 -14.85
CA ARG A 545 8.32 -27.28 -15.67
C ARG A 545 8.62 -27.21 -17.17
N LEU A 546 9.67 -26.49 -17.56
CA LEU A 546 10.13 -26.48 -18.97
C LEU A 546 10.63 -27.86 -19.40
N SER A 547 11.30 -28.63 -18.53
CA SER A 547 11.73 -29.99 -18.84
C SER A 547 10.55 -30.97 -18.84
N GLU A 548 9.55 -30.79 -17.99
CA GLU A 548 8.31 -31.56 -17.99
C GLU A 548 7.43 -31.23 -19.21
N MET A 549 7.30 -29.97 -19.58
CA MET A 549 6.64 -29.56 -20.82
C MET A 549 7.37 -30.09 -22.07
N ARG A 550 8.71 -30.04 -22.10
CA ARG A 550 9.48 -30.62 -23.19
C ARG A 550 9.30 -32.15 -23.31
N ARG A 551 9.20 -32.88 -22.17
CA ARG A 551 8.85 -34.31 -22.18
C ARG A 551 7.42 -34.55 -22.62
N ALA A 552 6.46 -33.71 -22.18
CA ALA A 552 5.04 -33.84 -22.55
C ALA A 552 4.80 -33.54 -24.06
N ILE A 553 5.65 -32.69 -24.68
CA ILE A 553 5.53 -32.30 -26.09
C ILE A 553 6.34 -33.22 -27.02
N GLY A 554 7.04 -34.27 -26.49
CA GLY A 554 7.76 -35.22 -27.33
C GLY A 554 9.01 -34.68 -28.03
N LEU A 555 9.56 -33.54 -27.59
CA LEU A 555 10.79 -32.96 -28.08
C LEU A 555 12.05 -33.51 -27.38
N ALA A 556 12.11 -34.82 -27.17
CA ALA A 556 13.31 -35.53 -26.75
C ALA A 556 14.15 -35.82 -28.02
N GLY A 557 15.07 -34.96 -28.34
CA GLY A 557 15.98 -35.22 -29.43
C GLY A 557 16.63 -34.02 -30.12
N LEU A 558 17.19 -33.08 -29.35
CA LEU A 558 18.20 -32.16 -29.89
C LEU A 558 19.26 -31.92 -28.79
N GLY A 559 20.42 -32.37 -29.14
CA GLY A 559 21.69 -32.51 -28.53
C GLY A 559 22.06 -31.67 -27.28
N ASP A 560 22.73 -32.35 -26.40
CA ASP A 560 23.46 -31.87 -25.25
C ASP A 560 24.46 -30.78 -25.64
N LEU A 561 24.25 -29.58 -25.16
CA LEU A 561 25.31 -28.60 -25.03
C LEU A 561 25.75 -28.63 -23.56
N GLU A 562 26.86 -29.35 -23.32
CA GLU A 562 27.57 -29.33 -22.02
C GLU A 562 27.98 -27.91 -21.69
N LEU A 563 27.39 -27.37 -20.65
CA LEU A 563 27.92 -26.21 -19.91
C LEU A 563 28.92 -26.74 -18.88
N LEU A 564 30.19 -26.72 -19.23
CA LEU A 564 31.32 -26.85 -18.32
C LEU A 564 31.26 -25.70 -17.26
N THR A 565 30.96 -26.05 -16.02
CA THR A 565 31.22 -25.20 -14.87
C THR A 565 32.08 -25.97 -13.87
N GLU A 566 33.40 -25.81 -13.96
CA GLU A 566 34.27 -26.01 -12.80
C GLU A 566 34.73 -24.63 -12.28
N PRO A 567 34.75 -24.41 -10.95
CA PRO A 567 35.31 -23.20 -10.38
C PRO A 567 36.83 -23.37 -10.16
N PRO A 568 37.65 -22.33 -10.37
CA PRO A 568 39.06 -22.39 -10.03
C PRO A 568 39.27 -22.25 -8.53
N ARG A 569 40.05 -23.17 -7.96
CA ARG A 569 40.65 -23.07 -6.61
C ARG A 569 41.79 -22.09 -6.63
N GLY A 570 41.95 -21.32 -5.56
CA GLY A 570 43.24 -20.79 -5.15
C GLY A 570 43.29 -19.30 -4.86
N ALA A 571 43.29 -19.01 -3.60
CA ALA A 571 43.95 -17.99 -2.76
C ALA A 571 44.66 -16.76 -3.41
N ALA A 572 44.42 -15.58 -2.92
CA ALA A 572 45.24 -14.80 -2.01
C ALA A 572 44.87 -13.32 -1.97
N VAL A 573 44.91 -12.80 -0.79
CA VAL A 573 44.84 -11.42 -0.35
C VAL A 573 45.80 -10.52 -1.12
N ILE A 574 45.39 -9.27 -1.46
CA ILE A 574 46.12 -8.02 -1.25
C ILE A 574 45.22 -6.83 -1.67
N GLY A 575 45.25 -5.79 -0.81
CA GLY A 575 44.44 -4.58 -0.95
C GLY A 575 45.02 -3.56 -1.93
N GLN A 576 44.30 -2.45 -1.97
CA GLN A 576 44.65 -1.07 -2.36
C GLN A 576 44.11 -0.51 -3.67
N ALA A 577 43.51 0.68 -3.46
CA ALA A 577 43.54 1.87 -4.28
C ALA A 577 42.52 2.02 -5.45
N LEU A 578 41.63 2.97 -5.23
CA LEU A 578 40.90 3.73 -6.28
C LEU A 578 41.87 4.41 -7.24
N PRO A 579 41.49 4.60 -8.52
CA PRO A 579 41.46 5.94 -9.06
C PRO A 579 40.21 6.32 -9.85
N GLN A 580 39.92 7.62 -9.80
CA GLN A 580 38.97 8.36 -10.63
C GLN A 580 39.41 8.37 -12.09
N PHE A 581 38.46 8.32 -13.03
CA PHE A 581 38.64 8.86 -14.37
C PHE A 581 37.30 9.40 -14.93
N GLY A 582 37.41 10.59 -15.48
CA GLY A 582 36.38 11.33 -16.21
C GLY A 582 36.29 10.92 -17.70
N PRO A 583 35.54 11.65 -18.54
CA PRO A 583 34.88 11.10 -19.72
C PRO A 583 35.73 11.21 -21.00
N SER A 584 35.57 10.23 -21.91
CA SER A 584 35.89 10.46 -23.32
C SER A 584 35.11 9.53 -24.26
N SER A 585 34.65 10.15 -25.28
CA SER A 585 33.96 9.89 -26.54
C SER A 585 34.34 8.63 -27.35
N ASN A 586 33.32 8.20 -28.15
CA ASN A 586 33.32 7.63 -29.49
C ASN A 586 33.47 6.12 -29.71
N GLY A 587 32.49 5.58 -30.48
CA GLY A 587 32.76 4.66 -31.58
C GLY A 587 32.02 3.31 -31.58
N SER A 588 30.91 3.28 -32.27
CA SER A 588 30.36 2.24 -33.17
C SER A 588 30.68 0.75 -32.99
N ALA A 589 29.68 -0.07 -32.90
CA ALA A 589 29.30 -1.16 -33.82
C ALA A 589 28.39 -2.17 -33.11
N GLY A 590 27.33 -2.57 -33.80
CA GLY A 590 26.20 -3.33 -33.28
C GLY A 590 26.41 -4.86 -33.29
N GLY A 591 25.58 -5.49 -32.46
CA GLY A 591 25.22 -6.90 -32.47
C GLY A 591 23.84 -7.09 -31.87
N PRO A 592 23.00 -8.00 -32.34
CA PRO A 592 21.61 -8.08 -31.99
C PRO A 592 21.42 -8.94 -30.73
N GLY A 593 21.45 -8.30 -29.55
CA GLY A 593 21.25 -9.04 -28.30
C GLY A 593 20.58 -8.28 -27.13
N SER A 594 20.23 -6.99 -27.31
CA SER A 594 19.83 -6.14 -26.19
C SER A 594 18.42 -5.55 -26.25
N ARG A 595 17.54 -6.02 -27.13
CA ARG A 595 16.21 -5.40 -27.30
C ARG A 595 15.20 -5.77 -26.21
N ILE A 596 15.29 -6.95 -25.58
CA ILE A 596 14.30 -7.43 -24.60
C ILE A 596 14.40 -6.66 -23.27
N GLY A 597 15.59 -6.33 -22.81
CA GLY A 597 15.78 -5.59 -21.54
C GLY A 597 15.36 -4.13 -21.59
N THR A 598 15.38 -3.50 -22.77
CA THR A 598 15.03 -2.09 -22.95
C THR A 598 13.51 -1.90 -22.96
N ASP A 599 12.77 -2.84 -23.53
CA ASP A 599 11.31 -2.78 -23.62
C ASP A 599 10.64 -2.95 -22.25
N ILE A 600 11.19 -3.81 -21.40
CA ILE A 600 10.70 -3.98 -20.01
C ILE A 600 10.92 -2.71 -19.18
N ARG A 601 12.04 -2.01 -19.34
CA ARG A 601 12.29 -0.73 -18.64
C ARG A 601 11.36 0.38 -19.14
N LEU A 602 11.09 0.45 -20.42
CA LEU A 602 10.14 1.39 -21.01
C LEU A 602 8.71 1.10 -20.55
N LEU A 603 8.34 -0.18 -20.51
CA LEU A 603 7.03 -0.63 -20.00
C LEU A 603 6.88 -0.28 -18.51
N ARG A 604 7.90 -0.58 -17.69
CA ARG A 604 7.91 -0.21 -16.28
C ARG A 604 7.83 1.30 -16.07
N GLY A 605 8.58 2.07 -16.81
CA GLY A 605 8.49 3.53 -16.79
C GLY A 605 7.12 4.05 -17.22
N ALA A 606 6.45 3.40 -18.17
CA ALA A 606 5.08 3.70 -18.57
C ALA A 606 4.07 3.28 -17.49
N LEU A 607 4.24 2.09 -16.91
CA LEU A 607 3.42 1.58 -15.81
C LEU A 607 3.58 2.41 -14.53
N ALA A 608 4.80 2.86 -14.23
CA ALA A 608 5.07 3.78 -13.13
C ALA A 608 4.40 5.15 -13.36
N ARG A 609 4.46 5.69 -14.58
CA ARG A 609 3.77 6.93 -14.95
C ARG A 609 2.25 6.76 -14.96
N ALA A 610 1.75 5.59 -15.31
CA ALA A 610 0.34 5.23 -15.25
C ALA A 610 -0.13 4.91 -13.81
N GLY A 611 0.78 4.88 -12.83
CA GLY A 611 0.46 4.52 -11.45
C GLY A 611 0.20 3.02 -11.23
N LEU A 612 0.65 2.17 -12.15
CA LEU A 612 0.42 0.73 -12.15
C LEU A 612 1.56 -0.06 -11.49
N VAL A 613 2.77 0.52 -11.50
CA VAL A 613 3.96 -0.03 -10.85
C VAL A 613 4.69 1.12 -10.14
N ALA A 614 5.33 0.87 -9.01
CA ALA A 614 6.13 1.86 -8.32
C ALA A 614 7.26 2.37 -9.25
N GLY A 615 7.38 3.69 -9.35
CA GLY A 615 8.35 4.32 -10.23
C GLY A 615 9.80 3.96 -9.86
N VAL A 616 10.63 3.84 -10.89
CA VAL A 616 12.08 3.78 -10.79
C VAL A 616 12.63 5.12 -10.33
#